data_fa6948fe5eebaacaa1f3ac5a65448b50
#
_entry.id   fa6948fe5eebaacaa1f3ac5a65448b50
#
_cell.length_a   1.000
_cell.length_b   1.000
_cell.length_c   1.000
_cell.angle_alpha   90.00
_cell.angle_beta   90.00
_cell.angle_gamma   90.00
#
_symmetry.space_group_name_H-M   'P 1'
#
loop_
_entity.id
_entity.type
_entity.pdbx_description
1 polymer ?
#
loop_
_entity_poly.entity_id
_entity_poly.type
_entity_poly.pdbx_seq_one_letter_code
_entity_poly.pdbx_strand_id
1 'polypeptide(L)'
;MEKVRFGQTDLEVSVVVLGTWVTGGWLWGGADDRESVKTILRALELGINFIDTAPVYGFGKSESVIGMALKEWGKRDGIVLATKCGLEWDERENVQRNSSPERIEYEVDQSLKRLGVDCIDLLQIHWPDSRTPFESSIRAMQKLQEAGKIRYYGLSNFGKDQVAACLKAGPVYSLQPPYNIFEREVEKELLPFCVENGIATLGYGGLCRGLLTGKFKGDEEFPKGDLRRFDPKFKPDRFKQYVKAAEALKKLAASYGKTVAQFALRWAVQQPGMTTAIAGARTVQQVEDNAGVSGWQIRPEDLAKVDEILAKHIKTPVGPEFMAPRP
;
A
#
# COMPACT_ATOMS: atom_id res chain seq x y z
N MET A 1 7.15 -0.19 18.14
CA MET A 1 7.06 -0.47 16.67
C MET A 1 8.48 -0.60 16.12
N GLU A 2 8.75 -1.69 15.39
CA GLU A 2 10.01 -1.92 14.68
C GLU A 2 10.14 -0.90 13.54
N LYS A 3 11.35 -0.33 13.37
CA LYS A 3 11.66 0.62 12.31
C LYS A 3 12.80 0.13 11.44
N VAL A 4 12.79 0.56 10.19
CA VAL A 4 13.82 0.24 9.20
C VAL A 4 14.18 1.49 8.41
N ARG A 5 15.41 1.55 7.91
CA ARG A 5 15.82 2.57 6.96
C ARG A 5 15.14 2.34 5.62
N PHE A 6 14.61 3.40 5.03
CA PHE A 6 13.86 3.33 3.78
C PHE A 6 14.80 3.49 2.57
N GLY A 7 15.41 2.37 2.17
CA GLY A 7 16.33 2.32 1.03
C GLY A 7 17.52 3.29 1.16
N GLN A 8 17.77 4.05 0.11
CA GLN A 8 18.83 5.05 0.04
C GLN A 8 18.45 6.42 0.63
N THR A 9 17.27 6.53 1.25
CA THR A 9 16.81 7.78 1.88
C THR A 9 17.34 7.92 3.31
N ASP A 10 17.13 9.08 3.93
CA ASP A 10 17.35 9.31 5.36
C ASP A 10 16.11 9.00 6.22
N LEU A 11 15.04 8.45 5.62
CA LEU A 11 13.82 8.14 6.32
C LEU A 11 13.95 6.85 7.14
N GLU A 12 13.60 6.95 8.43
CA GLU A 12 13.35 5.80 9.30
C GLU A 12 11.86 5.54 9.44
N VAL A 13 11.38 4.42 8.93
CA VAL A 13 9.96 4.10 8.81
C VAL A 13 9.58 2.85 9.59
N SER A 14 8.35 2.82 10.10
CA SER A 14 7.77 1.61 10.68
C SER A 14 7.64 0.51 9.62
N VAL A 15 7.90 -0.74 10.00
CA VAL A 15 7.78 -1.91 9.09
C VAL A 15 6.34 -2.12 8.61
N VAL A 16 5.35 -1.59 9.34
CA VAL A 16 3.95 -1.49 8.90
C VAL A 16 3.64 -0.04 8.57
N VAL A 17 3.03 0.17 7.41
CA VAL A 17 2.56 1.46 6.92
C VAL A 17 1.04 1.51 7.06
N LEU A 18 0.50 2.61 7.57
CA LEU A 18 -0.94 2.83 7.60
C LEU A 18 -1.44 3.19 6.19
N GLY A 19 -2.13 2.27 5.53
CA GLY A 19 -2.81 2.51 4.27
C GLY A 19 -4.18 3.15 4.47
N THR A 20 -4.48 4.21 3.74
CA THR A 20 -5.67 5.04 3.98
C THR A 20 -6.70 5.01 2.83
N TRP A 21 -6.66 4.03 1.94
CA TRP A 21 -7.69 3.89 0.91
C TRP A 21 -9.09 3.71 1.52
N VAL A 22 -9.17 2.94 2.59
CA VAL A 22 -10.43 2.73 3.34
C VAL A 22 -10.94 4.02 4.00
N THR A 23 -10.06 4.95 4.36
CA THR A 23 -10.38 6.29 4.90
C THR A 23 -11.07 7.17 3.86
N GLY A 24 -10.67 7.06 2.58
CA GLY A 24 -11.37 7.72 1.47
C GLY A 24 -12.76 7.18 1.22
N GLY A 25 -13.03 5.92 1.59
CA GLY A 25 -14.34 5.27 1.49
C GLY A 25 -14.73 4.80 0.09
N TRP A 26 -14.12 5.33 -0.97
CA TRP A 26 -14.38 4.96 -2.35
C TRP A 26 -14.01 3.49 -2.60
N LEU A 27 -14.94 2.72 -3.19
CA LEU A 27 -14.87 1.26 -3.39
C LEU A 27 -14.83 0.43 -2.09
N TRP A 28 -15.05 1.06 -0.93
CA TRP A 28 -15.04 0.40 0.37
C TRP A 28 -16.33 0.59 1.18
N GLY A 29 -17.40 1.11 0.56
CA GLY A 29 -18.71 1.29 1.20
C GLY A 29 -18.78 2.51 2.13
N GLY A 30 -17.96 3.54 1.87
CA GLY A 30 -17.90 4.76 2.68
C GLY A 30 -16.95 4.67 3.87
N ALA A 31 -16.76 5.80 4.56
CA ALA A 31 -15.94 5.92 5.76
C ALA A 31 -16.51 7.00 6.68
N ASP A 32 -16.35 6.82 7.99
CA ASP A 32 -16.60 7.83 9.02
C ASP A 32 -15.30 8.59 9.29
N ASP A 33 -15.35 9.92 9.15
CA ASP A 33 -14.17 10.78 9.25
C ASP A 33 -13.63 10.84 10.68
N ARG A 34 -14.51 10.86 11.70
CA ARG A 34 -14.11 10.92 13.12
C ARG A 34 -13.43 9.63 13.54
N GLU A 35 -13.98 8.49 13.13
CA GLU A 35 -13.36 7.18 13.40
C GLU A 35 -12.04 7.04 12.65
N SER A 36 -11.95 7.55 11.42
CA SER A 36 -10.71 7.58 10.64
C SER A 36 -9.63 8.42 11.31
N VAL A 37 -9.97 9.62 11.83
CA VAL A 37 -9.02 10.46 12.60
C VAL A 37 -8.53 9.72 13.84
N LYS A 38 -9.41 9.13 14.64
CA LYS A 38 -9.02 8.33 15.83
C LYS A 38 -8.09 7.17 15.45
N THR A 39 -8.38 6.49 14.33
CA THR A 39 -7.58 5.37 13.83
C THR A 39 -6.17 5.84 13.44
N ILE A 40 -6.04 7.01 12.78
CA ILE A 40 -4.75 7.60 12.40
C ILE A 40 -3.97 8.00 13.66
N LEU A 41 -4.61 8.71 14.60
CA LEU A 41 -3.97 9.11 15.86
C LEU A 41 -3.47 7.89 16.64
N ARG A 42 -4.30 6.84 16.73
CA ARG A 42 -3.89 5.59 17.39
C ARG A 42 -2.71 4.91 16.71
N ALA A 43 -2.64 4.94 15.38
CA ALA A 43 -1.47 4.44 14.64
C ALA A 43 -0.19 5.17 15.05
N LEU A 44 -0.24 6.50 15.13
CA LEU A 44 0.90 7.32 15.55
C LEU A 44 1.31 7.04 17.01
N GLU A 45 0.35 6.89 17.93
CA GLU A 45 0.60 6.50 19.33
C GLU A 45 1.32 5.15 19.44
N LEU A 46 0.98 4.19 18.58
CA LEU A 46 1.60 2.87 18.52
C LEU A 46 2.97 2.87 17.81
N GLY A 47 3.41 4.03 17.32
CA GLY A 47 4.68 4.23 16.64
C GLY A 47 4.66 3.80 15.16
N ILE A 48 3.48 3.61 14.56
CA ILE A 48 3.32 3.53 13.10
C ILE A 48 3.48 4.95 12.57
N ASN A 49 4.68 5.27 12.11
CA ASN A 49 5.03 6.63 11.69
C ASN A 49 4.94 6.85 10.19
N PHE A 50 4.58 5.85 9.42
CA PHE A 50 4.47 5.94 7.97
C PHE A 50 3.01 5.81 7.54
N ILE A 51 2.48 6.88 6.91
CA ILE A 51 1.11 6.97 6.40
C ILE A 51 1.16 7.04 4.88
N ASP A 52 0.45 6.13 4.20
CA ASP A 52 0.31 6.09 2.74
C ASP A 52 -1.11 6.45 2.32
N THR A 53 -1.24 7.42 1.43
CA THR A 53 -2.51 7.90 0.87
C THR A 53 -2.43 8.12 -0.64
N ALA A 54 -3.49 8.67 -1.24
CA ALA A 54 -3.52 9.14 -2.62
C ALA A 54 -4.68 10.13 -2.84
N PRO A 55 -4.56 11.07 -3.79
CA PRO A 55 -5.65 11.97 -4.17
C PRO A 55 -6.93 11.24 -4.60
N VAL A 56 -6.79 10.14 -5.35
CA VAL A 56 -7.92 9.33 -5.84
C VAL A 56 -8.69 8.63 -4.72
N TYR A 57 -8.16 8.50 -3.51
CA TYR A 57 -8.84 7.85 -2.39
C TYR A 57 -9.98 8.70 -1.84
N GLY A 58 -11.16 8.52 -2.44
CA GLY A 58 -12.33 9.35 -2.19
C GLY A 58 -12.17 10.78 -2.72
N PHE A 59 -11.40 10.93 -3.80
CA PHE A 59 -11.27 12.19 -4.56
C PHE A 59 -10.83 13.37 -3.69
N GLY A 60 -9.76 13.15 -2.92
CA GLY A 60 -9.17 14.10 -1.97
C GLY A 60 -9.61 13.91 -0.53
N LYS A 61 -10.64 13.11 -0.26
CA LYS A 61 -11.18 12.91 1.10
C LYS A 61 -10.13 12.31 2.05
N SER A 62 -9.43 11.24 1.63
CA SER A 62 -8.42 10.60 2.49
C SER A 62 -7.33 11.59 2.92
N GLU A 63 -6.79 12.39 2.01
CA GLU A 63 -5.78 13.41 2.35
C GLU A 63 -6.32 14.48 3.30
N SER A 64 -7.57 14.92 3.11
CA SER A 64 -8.22 15.89 4.00
C SER A 64 -8.39 15.36 5.42
N VAL A 65 -8.79 14.08 5.56
CA VAL A 65 -8.93 13.42 6.87
C VAL A 65 -7.56 13.27 7.56
N ILE A 66 -6.51 12.94 6.79
CA ILE A 66 -5.14 12.89 7.32
C ILE A 66 -4.72 14.29 7.78
N GLY A 67 -5.01 15.37 7.02
CA GLY A 67 -4.74 16.74 7.41
C GLY A 67 -5.41 17.10 8.73
N MET A 68 -6.66 16.68 8.95
CA MET A 68 -7.34 16.86 10.25
C MET A 68 -6.61 16.11 11.38
N ALA A 69 -6.22 14.86 11.15
CA ALA A 69 -5.51 14.06 12.14
C ALA A 69 -4.13 14.65 12.47
N LEU A 70 -3.37 15.12 11.48
CA LEU A 70 -2.07 15.78 11.70
C LEU A 70 -2.20 17.08 12.47
N LYS A 71 -3.24 17.87 12.20
CA LYS A 71 -3.54 19.10 12.96
C LYS A 71 -3.87 18.79 14.43
N GLU A 72 -4.65 17.74 14.69
CA GLU A 72 -5.00 17.29 16.05
C GLU A 72 -3.79 16.72 16.78
N TRP A 73 -2.93 15.95 16.07
CA TRP A 73 -1.69 15.41 16.60
C TRP A 73 -0.69 16.50 17.02
N GLY A 74 -0.69 17.63 16.33
CA GLY A 74 0.10 18.82 16.66
C GLY A 74 1.61 18.70 16.46
N LYS A 75 2.09 17.59 15.91
CA LYS A 75 3.50 17.32 15.61
C LYS A 75 3.64 16.78 14.19
N ARG A 76 4.66 17.27 13.46
CA ARG A 76 5.00 16.73 12.13
C ARG A 76 6.26 15.88 12.16
N ASP A 77 7.15 16.15 13.11
CA ASP A 77 8.45 15.50 13.24
C ASP A 77 8.29 14.00 13.47
N GLY A 78 9.09 13.23 12.75
CA GLY A 78 9.13 11.77 12.83
C GLY A 78 7.98 11.05 12.11
N ILE A 79 7.03 11.78 11.49
CA ILE A 79 5.98 11.20 10.63
C ILE A 79 6.49 11.22 9.19
N VAL A 80 6.39 10.09 8.51
CA VAL A 80 6.65 9.96 7.07
C VAL A 80 5.30 9.90 6.35
N LEU A 81 5.07 10.88 5.47
CA LEU A 81 3.83 11.03 4.73
C LEU A 81 4.06 10.75 3.25
N ALA A 82 3.41 9.70 2.75
CA ALA A 82 3.41 9.36 1.34
C ALA A 82 2.05 9.65 0.70
N THR A 83 2.06 10.27 -0.46
CA THR A 83 0.90 10.34 -1.35
C THR A 83 1.28 10.03 -2.78
N LYS A 84 0.34 10.13 -3.70
CA LYS A 84 0.55 9.74 -5.09
C LYS A 84 0.11 10.82 -6.07
N CYS A 85 0.48 10.64 -7.33
CA CYS A 85 0.05 11.49 -8.45
C CYS A 85 -0.10 10.65 -9.71
N GLY A 86 -0.53 11.26 -10.80
CA GLY A 86 -0.61 10.63 -12.12
C GLY A 86 -1.93 9.91 -12.36
N LEU A 87 -2.98 10.23 -11.59
CA LEU A 87 -4.36 9.82 -11.88
C LEU A 87 -5.26 11.05 -11.91
N GLU A 88 -6.13 11.09 -12.89
CA GLU A 88 -7.17 12.10 -12.97
C GLU A 88 -8.56 11.44 -13.03
N TRP A 89 -9.58 12.20 -12.74
CA TRP A 89 -10.96 11.72 -12.76
C TRP A 89 -11.93 12.82 -13.19
N ASP A 90 -13.05 12.42 -13.76
CA ASP A 90 -14.15 13.29 -14.12
C ASP A 90 -15.24 13.38 -13.03
N GLU A 91 -16.29 14.16 -13.28
CA GLU A 91 -17.43 14.31 -12.36
C GLU A 91 -18.23 13.01 -12.14
N ARG A 92 -18.02 11.99 -12.96
CA ARG A 92 -18.63 10.66 -12.85
C ARG A 92 -17.71 9.65 -12.18
N GLU A 93 -16.60 10.13 -11.58
CA GLU A 93 -15.60 9.28 -10.91
C GLU A 93 -14.92 8.28 -11.86
N ASN A 94 -14.90 8.55 -13.17
CA ASN A 94 -14.10 7.75 -14.10
C ASN A 94 -12.63 8.11 -13.96
N VAL A 95 -11.85 7.17 -13.46
CA VAL A 95 -10.41 7.35 -13.23
C VAL A 95 -9.63 6.92 -14.45
N GLN A 96 -8.67 7.75 -14.87
CA GLN A 96 -7.69 7.46 -15.93
C GLN A 96 -6.29 7.89 -15.52
N ARG A 97 -5.29 7.37 -16.24
CA ARG A 97 -3.88 7.70 -15.97
C ARG A 97 -3.53 9.00 -16.68
N ASN A 98 -2.78 9.85 -16.01
CA ASN A 98 -2.19 11.06 -16.57
C ASN A 98 -0.98 11.47 -15.72
N SER A 99 0.23 11.08 -16.14
CA SER A 99 1.48 11.46 -15.47
C SER A 99 2.25 12.56 -16.20
N SER A 100 1.53 13.44 -16.94
CA SER A 100 2.14 14.63 -17.53
C SER A 100 2.73 15.56 -16.45
N PRO A 101 3.79 16.32 -16.74
CA PRO A 101 4.37 17.26 -15.81
C PRO A 101 3.35 18.23 -15.20
N GLU A 102 2.45 18.78 -16.00
CA GLU A 102 1.43 19.72 -15.58
C GLU A 102 0.44 19.09 -14.60
N ARG A 103 0.06 17.83 -14.86
CA ARG A 103 -0.82 17.08 -13.96
C ARG A 103 -0.15 16.76 -12.64
N ILE A 104 1.10 16.31 -12.64
CA ILE A 104 1.88 16.02 -11.44
C ILE A 104 2.01 17.28 -10.58
N GLU A 105 2.40 18.42 -11.16
CA GLU A 105 2.54 19.69 -10.43
C GLU A 105 1.21 20.14 -9.82
N TYR A 106 0.11 20.06 -10.56
CA TYR A 106 -1.22 20.40 -10.08
C TYR A 106 -1.63 19.50 -8.89
N GLU A 107 -1.47 18.18 -9.01
CA GLU A 107 -1.85 17.23 -7.95
C GLU A 107 -1.07 17.46 -6.65
N VAL A 108 0.24 17.74 -6.76
CA VAL A 108 1.07 18.02 -5.58
C VAL A 108 0.58 19.26 -4.86
N ASP A 109 0.28 20.35 -5.56
CA ASP A 109 -0.23 21.58 -4.96
C ASP A 109 -1.58 21.37 -4.27
N GLN A 110 -2.45 20.53 -4.84
CA GLN A 110 -3.71 20.15 -4.19
C GLN A 110 -3.50 19.23 -2.98
N SER A 111 -2.56 18.29 -3.07
CA SER A 111 -2.24 17.37 -1.97
C SER A 111 -1.65 18.11 -0.77
N LEU A 112 -0.70 19.03 -0.98
CA LEU A 112 -0.14 19.89 0.07
C LEU A 112 -1.23 20.66 0.81
N LYS A 113 -2.19 21.25 0.07
CA LYS A 113 -3.33 21.98 0.67
C LYS A 113 -4.23 21.07 1.49
N ARG A 114 -4.61 19.89 0.97
CA ARG A 114 -5.51 18.96 1.68
C ARG A 114 -4.86 18.37 2.92
N LEU A 115 -3.58 18.02 2.85
CA LEU A 115 -2.79 17.47 3.94
C LEU A 115 -2.42 18.54 4.98
N GLY A 116 -2.43 19.84 4.60
CA GLY A 116 -2.05 20.95 5.49
C GLY A 116 -0.54 20.93 5.81
N VAL A 117 0.30 20.57 4.85
CA VAL A 117 1.76 20.51 5.00
C VAL A 117 2.46 21.25 3.86
N ASP A 118 3.67 21.72 4.11
CA ASP A 118 4.49 22.42 3.11
C ASP A 118 5.35 21.47 2.28
N CYS A 119 5.59 20.25 2.78
CA CYS A 119 6.40 19.24 2.11
C CYS A 119 5.84 17.82 2.34
N ILE A 120 5.82 17.01 1.27
CA ILE A 120 5.49 15.59 1.30
C ILE A 120 6.79 14.78 1.35
N ASP A 121 6.89 13.77 2.25
CA ASP A 121 8.13 12.99 2.38
C ASP A 121 8.35 12.07 1.19
N LEU A 122 7.28 11.45 0.65
CA LEU A 122 7.37 10.56 -0.50
C LEU A 122 6.20 10.78 -1.46
N LEU A 123 6.49 11.19 -2.69
CA LEU A 123 5.51 11.28 -3.77
C LEU A 123 5.70 10.10 -4.73
N GLN A 124 4.62 9.43 -5.11
CA GLN A 124 4.70 8.26 -5.99
C GLN A 124 3.84 8.44 -7.25
N ILE A 125 4.37 8.11 -8.43
CA ILE A 125 3.52 7.95 -9.63
C ILE A 125 2.69 6.70 -9.40
N HIS A 126 1.35 6.84 -9.37
CA HIS A 126 0.42 5.80 -8.92
C HIS A 126 0.35 4.61 -9.87
N TRP A 127 0.34 4.88 -11.19
CA TRP A 127 0.33 3.88 -12.26
C TRP A 127 1.15 4.38 -13.45
N PRO A 128 1.81 3.48 -14.19
CA PRO A 128 2.51 3.88 -15.41
C PRO A 128 1.52 4.42 -16.45
N ASP A 129 1.76 5.59 -16.98
CA ASP A 129 1.00 6.19 -18.08
C ASP A 129 1.76 6.00 -19.39
N SER A 130 1.19 5.26 -20.33
CA SER A 130 1.81 4.99 -21.63
C SER A 130 1.78 6.18 -22.60
N ARG A 131 1.01 7.23 -22.29
CA ARG A 131 0.90 8.45 -23.10
C ARG A 131 1.97 9.47 -22.77
N THR A 132 2.57 9.36 -21.58
CA THR A 132 3.61 10.28 -21.12
C THR A 132 4.97 9.58 -21.07
N PRO A 133 6.01 10.12 -21.73
CA PRO A 133 7.36 9.58 -21.58
C PRO A 133 7.80 9.57 -20.11
N PHE A 134 8.30 8.45 -19.62
CA PHE A 134 8.72 8.33 -18.21
C PHE A 134 9.76 9.37 -17.81
N GLU A 135 10.66 9.72 -18.72
CA GLU A 135 11.64 10.79 -18.48
C GLU A 135 10.98 12.12 -18.13
N SER A 136 9.89 12.50 -18.81
CA SER A 136 9.17 13.74 -18.53
C SER A 136 8.56 13.75 -17.13
N SER A 137 7.95 12.64 -16.72
CA SER A 137 7.38 12.48 -15.38
C SER A 137 8.48 12.51 -14.30
N ILE A 138 9.61 11.83 -14.51
CA ILE A 138 10.72 11.84 -13.55
C ILE A 138 11.33 13.23 -13.43
N ARG A 139 11.49 13.98 -14.53
CA ARG A 139 11.97 15.37 -14.49
C ARG A 139 11.02 16.30 -13.73
N ALA A 140 9.71 16.09 -13.85
CA ALA A 140 8.73 16.83 -13.03
C ALA A 140 8.90 16.54 -11.54
N MET A 141 9.11 15.27 -11.17
CA MET A 141 9.39 14.89 -9.79
C MET A 141 10.66 15.54 -9.24
N GLN A 142 11.73 15.57 -10.04
CA GLN A 142 12.99 16.23 -9.67
C GLN A 142 12.80 17.72 -9.41
N LYS A 143 12.07 18.43 -10.28
CA LYS A 143 11.73 19.85 -10.07
C LYS A 143 10.96 20.11 -8.79
N LEU A 144 10.00 19.23 -8.45
CA LEU A 144 9.25 19.34 -7.19
C LEU A 144 10.14 19.09 -5.97
N GLN A 145 11.12 18.19 -6.09
CA GLN A 145 12.13 17.94 -5.05
C GLN A 145 13.07 19.16 -4.89
N GLU A 146 13.56 19.72 -5.98
CA GLU A 146 14.37 20.95 -5.98
C GLU A 146 13.62 22.16 -5.41
N ALA A 147 12.30 22.23 -5.65
CA ALA A 147 11.42 23.25 -5.08
C ALA A 147 11.07 23.03 -3.60
N GLY A 148 11.51 21.92 -2.98
CA GLY A 148 11.23 21.58 -1.59
C GLY A 148 9.80 21.14 -1.31
N LYS A 149 8.98 20.92 -2.35
CA LYS A 149 7.59 20.43 -2.20
C LYS A 149 7.52 18.96 -1.84
N ILE A 150 8.52 18.18 -2.23
CA ILE A 150 8.66 16.74 -1.88
C ILE A 150 10.10 16.46 -1.44
N ARG A 151 10.29 15.47 -0.55
CA ARG A 151 11.65 15.03 -0.16
C ARG A 151 12.18 13.96 -1.08
N TYR A 152 11.36 12.95 -1.35
CA TYR A 152 11.69 11.80 -2.19
C TYR A 152 10.54 11.47 -3.14
N TYR A 153 10.85 10.75 -4.20
CA TYR A 153 9.84 10.25 -5.13
C TYR A 153 10.05 8.78 -5.46
N GLY A 154 8.97 8.13 -5.89
CA GLY A 154 8.95 6.73 -6.23
C GLY A 154 7.87 6.39 -7.24
N LEU A 155 7.67 5.11 -7.44
CA LEU A 155 6.76 4.55 -8.41
C LEU A 155 5.80 3.56 -7.73
N SER A 156 4.63 3.35 -8.33
CA SER A 156 3.70 2.31 -7.89
C SER A 156 3.13 1.58 -9.13
N ASN A 157 3.03 0.26 -9.05
CA ASN A 157 2.51 -0.59 -10.14
C ASN A 157 3.36 -0.61 -11.43
N PHE A 158 4.61 -0.22 -11.37
CA PHE A 158 5.54 -0.31 -12.48
C PHE A 158 6.19 -1.71 -12.53
N GLY A 159 6.32 -2.25 -13.74
CA GLY A 159 7.11 -3.46 -13.99
C GLY A 159 8.62 -3.15 -14.06
N LYS A 160 9.45 -4.18 -14.00
CA LYS A 160 10.92 -4.10 -14.00
C LYS A 160 11.47 -3.21 -15.12
N ASP A 161 11.04 -3.43 -16.37
CA ASP A 161 11.55 -2.66 -17.52
C ASP A 161 11.15 -1.19 -17.47
N GLN A 162 9.97 -0.89 -16.92
CA GLN A 162 9.49 0.47 -16.72
C GLN A 162 10.29 1.18 -15.62
N VAL A 163 10.61 0.50 -14.50
CA VAL A 163 11.49 1.04 -13.46
C VAL A 163 12.88 1.29 -14.02
N ALA A 164 13.42 0.34 -14.81
CA ALA A 164 14.72 0.50 -15.47
C ALA A 164 14.75 1.69 -16.45
N ALA A 165 13.64 1.96 -17.14
CA ALA A 165 13.51 3.14 -17.99
C ALA A 165 13.49 4.45 -17.17
N CYS A 166 12.79 4.47 -16.04
CA CYS A 166 12.77 5.62 -15.13
C CYS A 166 14.15 5.92 -14.54
N LEU A 167 14.91 4.89 -14.16
CA LEU A 167 16.26 5.03 -13.61
C LEU A 167 17.26 5.71 -14.57
N LYS A 168 17.01 5.65 -15.89
CA LYS A 168 17.83 6.39 -16.87
C LYS A 168 17.62 7.91 -16.80
N ALA A 169 16.47 8.35 -16.30
CA ALA A 169 16.13 9.77 -16.16
C ALA A 169 16.52 10.35 -14.79
N GLY A 170 16.62 9.52 -13.78
CA GLY A 170 16.98 9.93 -12.42
C GLY A 170 16.81 8.82 -11.39
N PRO A 171 17.17 9.06 -10.12
CA PRO A 171 17.00 8.07 -9.06
C PRO A 171 15.53 7.70 -8.90
N VAL A 172 15.28 6.44 -8.50
CA VAL A 172 13.96 5.96 -8.04
C VAL A 172 14.16 5.47 -6.62
N TYR A 173 13.61 6.20 -5.63
CA TYR A 173 13.86 5.90 -4.23
C TYR A 173 12.99 4.77 -3.68
N SER A 174 11.79 4.58 -4.27
CA SER A 174 10.89 3.52 -3.84
C SER A 174 10.02 2.95 -4.95
N LEU A 175 9.57 1.72 -4.72
CA LEU A 175 8.55 1.06 -5.53
C LEU A 175 7.45 0.49 -4.64
N GLN A 176 6.18 0.75 -5.00
CA GLN A 176 5.02 0.23 -4.31
C GLN A 176 4.29 -0.80 -5.18
N PRO A 177 4.62 -2.10 -5.09
CA PRO A 177 3.95 -3.17 -5.80
C PRO A 177 2.81 -3.78 -4.97
N PRO A 178 1.85 -4.49 -5.60
CA PRO A 178 0.94 -5.39 -4.89
C PRO A 178 1.73 -6.57 -4.32
N TYR A 179 1.60 -6.83 -3.01
CA TYR A 179 2.33 -7.93 -2.40
C TYR A 179 1.66 -8.46 -1.13
N ASN A 180 1.40 -9.74 -1.09
CA ASN A 180 0.92 -10.49 0.06
C ASN A 180 1.09 -12.00 -0.18
N ILE A 181 0.78 -12.83 0.82
CA ILE A 181 0.89 -14.30 0.73
C ILE A 181 0.23 -14.87 -0.53
N PHE A 182 -0.86 -14.27 -1.03
CA PHE A 182 -1.62 -14.76 -2.19
C PHE A 182 -1.22 -14.13 -3.53
N GLU A 183 -0.43 -13.06 -3.53
CA GLU A 183 -0.02 -12.28 -4.71
C GLU A 183 1.49 -12.07 -4.66
N ARG A 184 2.26 -12.97 -5.30
CA ARG A 184 3.72 -13.10 -5.13
C ARG A 184 4.52 -12.94 -6.43
N GLU A 185 3.89 -12.55 -7.52
CA GLU A 185 4.53 -12.48 -8.84
C GLU A 185 5.80 -11.61 -8.85
N VAL A 186 5.81 -10.55 -8.04
CA VAL A 186 6.92 -9.61 -7.94
C VAL A 186 8.22 -10.21 -7.38
N GLU A 187 8.15 -11.37 -6.72
CA GLU A 187 9.32 -12.08 -6.18
C GLU A 187 10.27 -12.58 -7.28
N LYS A 188 9.74 -12.86 -8.47
CA LYS A 188 10.52 -13.47 -9.56
C LYS A 188 11.61 -12.56 -10.10
N GLU A 189 11.29 -11.30 -10.33
CA GLU A 189 12.20 -10.36 -10.99
C GLU A 189 12.23 -8.99 -10.32
N LEU A 190 11.08 -8.48 -9.87
CA LEU A 190 10.94 -7.10 -9.46
C LEU A 190 11.60 -6.81 -8.12
N LEU A 191 11.38 -7.67 -7.11
CA LEU A 191 12.03 -7.50 -5.80
C LEU A 191 13.55 -7.67 -5.88
N PRO A 192 14.12 -8.70 -6.57
CA PRO A 192 15.56 -8.78 -6.80
C PRO A 192 16.12 -7.54 -7.48
N PHE A 193 15.44 -7.03 -8.50
CA PHE A 193 15.83 -5.81 -9.20
C PHE A 193 15.84 -4.58 -8.27
N CYS A 194 14.85 -4.45 -7.38
CA CYS A 194 14.81 -3.36 -6.39
C CYS A 194 16.00 -3.45 -5.42
N VAL A 195 16.35 -4.65 -4.96
CA VAL A 195 17.52 -4.87 -4.08
C VAL A 195 18.82 -4.43 -4.78
N GLU A 196 19.03 -4.88 -6.02
CA GLU A 196 20.22 -4.55 -6.81
C GLU A 196 20.39 -3.05 -7.02
N ASN A 197 19.29 -2.29 -7.11
CA ASN A 197 19.29 -0.86 -7.35
C ASN A 197 19.08 -0.01 -6.08
N GLY A 198 19.03 -0.63 -4.88
CA GLY A 198 18.84 0.07 -3.61
C GLY A 198 17.48 0.76 -3.46
N ILE A 199 16.45 0.28 -4.18
CA ILE A 199 15.09 0.83 -4.19
C ILE A 199 14.31 0.23 -3.01
N ALA A 200 13.77 1.08 -2.13
CA ALA A 200 12.88 0.63 -1.06
C ALA A 200 11.55 0.11 -1.60
N THR A 201 10.96 -0.89 -0.95
CA THR A 201 9.69 -1.47 -1.39
C THR A 201 8.59 -1.33 -0.33
N LEU A 202 7.39 -0.94 -0.79
CA LEU A 202 6.18 -0.85 0.02
C LEU A 202 5.14 -1.81 -0.52
N GLY A 203 5.02 -3.00 0.03
CA GLY A 203 4.01 -3.96 -0.43
C GLY A 203 2.60 -3.52 -0.06
N TYR A 204 1.75 -3.19 -1.04
CA TYR A 204 0.36 -2.88 -0.74
C TYR A 204 -0.55 -4.10 -0.86
N GLY A 205 -1.74 -3.99 -0.25
CA GLY A 205 -2.70 -5.09 -0.22
C GLY A 205 -2.29 -6.24 0.70
N GLY A 206 -1.48 -5.99 1.72
CA GLY A 206 -0.90 -7.01 2.62
C GLY A 206 -1.91 -7.98 3.23
N LEU A 207 -3.17 -7.56 3.43
CA LEU A 207 -4.26 -8.41 3.90
C LEU A 207 -5.17 -8.94 2.79
N CYS A 208 -4.79 -8.77 1.51
CA CYS A 208 -5.53 -9.26 0.33
C CYS A 208 -7.04 -8.95 0.40
N ARG A 209 -7.41 -7.65 0.53
CA ARG A 209 -8.80 -7.18 0.66
C ARG A 209 -9.59 -7.87 1.79
N GLY A 210 -8.88 -8.33 2.81
CA GLY A 210 -9.42 -8.98 4.00
C GLY A 210 -9.43 -10.51 3.94
N LEU A 211 -9.01 -11.16 2.86
CA LEU A 211 -8.87 -12.62 2.80
C LEU A 211 -7.92 -13.16 3.88
N LEU A 212 -6.86 -12.43 4.18
CA LEU A 212 -5.85 -12.79 5.17
C LEU A 212 -6.20 -12.30 6.59
N THR A 213 -7.46 -11.99 6.87
CA THR A 213 -7.93 -11.68 8.24
C THR A 213 -8.57 -12.87 8.96
N GLY A 214 -8.87 -13.95 8.21
CA GLY A 214 -9.54 -15.14 8.76
C GLY A 214 -11.00 -14.92 9.18
N LYS A 215 -11.66 -13.83 8.72
CA LYS A 215 -13.04 -13.50 9.05
C LYS A 215 -14.07 -14.05 8.08
N PHE A 216 -13.65 -14.39 6.86
CA PHE A 216 -14.56 -14.86 5.80
C PHE A 216 -14.84 -16.36 5.91
N LYS A 217 -16.06 -16.73 5.52
CA LYS A 217 -16.54 -18.13 5.45
C LYS A 217 -16.54 -18.66 4.00
N GLY A 218 -16.53 -17.75 3.01
CA GLY A 218 -16.49 -18.08 1.57
C GLY A 218 -17.84 -18.08 0.88
N ASP A 219 -18.85 -17.51 1.52
CA ASP A 219 -20.21 -17.33 1.01
C ASP A 219 -20.74 -15.90 1.17
N GLU A 220 -19.86 -14.98 1.61
CA GLU A 220 -20.25 -13.58 1.81
C GLU A 220 -20.58 -12.89 0.48
N GLU A 221 -21.65 -12.09 0.51
CA GLU A 221 -21.99 -11.14 -0.51
C GLU A 221 -21.49 -9.74 -0.16
N PHE A 222 -21.04 -9.00 -1.17
CA PHE A 222 -20.52 -7.66 -0.99
C PHE A 222 -21.48 -6.62 -1.60
N PRO A 223 -21.64 -5.44 -0.95
CA PRO A 223 -22.50 -4.36 -1.45
C PRO A 223 -22.11 -3.93 -2.88
N LYS A 224 -23.09 -3.35 -3.59
CA LYS A 224 -22.82 -2.72 -4.89
C LYS A 224 -21.75 -1.63 -4.72
N GLY A 225 -20.75 -1.63 -5.61
CA GLY A 225 -19.62 -0.68 -5.55
C GLY A 225 -18.48 -1.10 -4.63
N ASP A 226 -18.56 -2.25 -3.96
CA ASP A 226 -17.43 -2.78 -3.19
C ASP A 226 -16.39 -3.41 -4.13
N LEU A 227 -15.11 -3.09 -3.91
CA LEU A 227 -13.97 -3.56 -4.70
C LEU A 227 -13.93 -5.08 -4.85
N ARG A 228 -14.30 -5.81 -3.80
CA ARG A 228 -14.28 -7.28 -3.76
C ARG A 228 -15.21 -7.93 -4.77
N ARG A 229 -16.24 -7.23 -5.26
CA ARG A 229 -17.08 -7.72 -6.35
C ARG A 229 -16.35 -7.84 -7.67
N PHE A 230 -15.32 -7.06 -7.88
CA PHE A 230 -14.50 -7.04 -9.09
C PHE A 230 -13.30 -7.98 -8.98
N ASP A 231 -12.81 -8.27 -7.78
CA ASP A 231 -11.68 -9.17 -7.56
C ASP A 231 -12.05 -10.62 -7.86
N PRO A 232 -11.38 -11.27 -8.84
CA PRO A 232 -11.65 -12.66 -9.21
C PRO A 232 -11.48 -13.67 -8.05
N LYS A 233 -10.73 -13.31 -6.98
CA LYS A 233 -10.54 -14.16 -5.79
C LYS A 233 -11.83 -14.39 -5.02
N PHE A 234 -12.77 -13.43 -5.10
CA PHE A 234 -14.07 -13.51 -4.41
C PHE A 234 -15.17 -14.15 -5.25
N LYS A 235 -14.86 -14.72 -6.42
CA LYS A 235 -15.83 -15.55 -7.15
C LYS A 235 -16.00 -16.90 -6.43
N PRO A 236 -17.21 -17.49 -6.40
CA PRO A 236 -17.58 -18.58 -5.49
C PRO A 236 -16.58 -19.74 -5.41
N ASP A 237 -16.10 -20.23 -6.54
CA ASP A 237 -15.18 -21.39 -6.58
C ASP A 237 -13.77 -21.05 -6.07
N ARG A 238 -13.28 -19.83 -6.35
CA ARG A 238 -12.00 -19.37 -5.87
C ARG A 238 -12.08 -18.92 -4.42
N PHE A 239 -13.14 -18.21 -4.04
CA PHE A 239 -13.28 -17.67 -2.71
C PHE A 239 -13.14 -18.76 -1.63
N LYS A 240 -13.78 -19.90 -1.82
CA LYS A 240 -13.65 -21.06 -0.93
C LYS A 240 -12.22 -21.59 -0.84
N GLN A 241 -11.44 -21.54 -1.92
CA GLN A 241 -10.03 -21.96 -1.93
C GLN A 241 -9.18 -21.02 -1.07
N TYR A 242 -9.34 -19.71 -1.25
CA TYR A 242 -8.61 -18.69 -0.48
C TYR A 242 -9.00 -18.71 1.01
N VAL A 243 -10.28 -18.91 1.33
CA VAL A 243 -10.74 -19.06 2.72
C VAL A 243 -10.11 -20.28 3.38
N LYS A 244 -10.09 -21.45 2.70
CA LYS A 244 -9.43 -22.65 3.23
C LYS A 244 -7.93 -22.44 3.44
N ALA A 245 -7.26 -21.74 2.56
CA ALA A 245 -5.86 -21.39 2.74
C ALA A 245 -5.67 -20.45 3.95
N ALA A 246 -6.52 -19.42 4.09
CA ALA A 246 -6.47 -18.50 5.23
C ALA A 246 -6.72 -19.22 6.58
N GLU A 247 -7.65 -20.18 6.63
CA GLU A 247 -7.89 -21.01 7.83
C GLU A 247 -6.69 -21.90 8.18
N ALA A 248 -5.99 -22.45 7.18
CA ALA A 248 -4.76 -23.20 7.43
C ALA A 248 -3.64 -22.27 7.95
N LEU A 249 -3.48 -21.10 7.36
CA LEU A 249 -2.55 -20.07 7.83
C LEU A 249 -2.87 -19.57 9.24
N LYS A 250 -4.17 -19.45 9.59
CA LYS A 250 -4.62 -19.07 10.94
C LYS A 250 -4.17 -20.08 12.00
N LYS A 251 -4.20 -21.39 11.69
CA LYS A 251 -3.66 -22.43 12.57
C LYS A 251 -2.15 -22.29 12.77
N LEU A 252 -1.44 -21.96 11.70
CA LEU A 252 0.01 -21.72 11.77
C LEU A 252 0.31 -20.45 12.58
N ALA A 253 -0.42 -19.36 12.36
CA ALA A 253 -0.30 -18.12 13.12
C ALA A 253 -0.53 -18.31 14.63
N ALA A 254 -1.51 -19.16 14.99
CA ALA A 254 -1.83 -19.47 16.38
C ALA A 254 -0.65 -20.11 17.14
N SER A 255 0.25 -20.85 16.47
CA SER A 255 1.46 -21.40 17.09
C SER A 255 2.47 -20.33 17.54
N TYR A 256 2.29 -19.09 17.07
CA TYR A 256 3.04 -17.89 17.47
C TYR A 256 2.27 -17.00 18.45
N GLY A 257 1.03 -17.39 18.85
CA GLY A 257 0.13 -16.54 19.62
C GLY A 257 -0.31 -15.30 18.83
N LYS A 258 -0.37 -15.39 17.49
CA LYS A 258 -0.66 -14.26 16.58
C LYS A 258 -1.95 -14.52 15.79
N THR A 259 -2.58 -13.41 15.35
CA THR A 259 -3.66 -13.47 14.37
C THR A 259 -3.12 -13.79 12.99
N VAL A 260 -3.97 -14.32 12.09
CA VAL A 260 -3.55 -14.56 10.70
C VAL A 260 -3.20 -13.24 9.98
N ALA A 261 -3.83 -12.12 10.34
CA ALA A 261 -3.50 -10.81 9.81
C ALA A 261 -2.07 -10.37 10.21
N GLN A 262 -1.73 -10.51 11.49
CA GLN A 262 -0.38 -10.24 11.98
C GLN A 262 0.66 -11.16 11.31
N PHE A 263 0.32 -12.44 11.16
CA PHE A 263 1.19 -13.41 10.49
C PHE A 263 1.41 -13.03 9.02
N ALA A 264 0.36 -12.68 8.30
CA ALA A 264 0.44 -12.30 6.90
C ALA A 264 1.29 -11.03 6.66
N LEU A 265 1.12 -10.02 7.49
CA LEU A 265 1.92 -8.80 7.43
C LEU A 265 3.38 -9.07 7.82
N ARG A 266 3.62 -9.88 8.88
CA ARG A 266 4.98 -10.27 9.27
C ARG A 266 5.66 -11.09 8.17
N TRP A 267 4.93 -12.02 7.56
CA TRP A 267 5.43 -12.78 6.42
C TRP A 267 5.89 -11.85 5.30
N ALA A 268 5.08 -10.85 4.95
CA ALA A 268 5.41 -9.92 3.87
C ALA A 268 6.70 -9.14 4.15
N VAL A 269 6.84 -8.52 5.33
CA VAL A 269 8.03 -7.72 5.67
C VAL A 269 9.29 -8.57 5.94
N GLN A 270 9.14 -9.88 6.06
CA GLN A 270 10.25 -10.80 6.27
C GLN A 270 10.79 -11.39 4.95
N GLN A 271 10.12 -11.12 3.81
CA GLN A 271 10.58 -11.61 2.52
C GLN A 271 11.77 -10.79 1.99
N PRO A 272 12.71 -11.44 1.31
CA PRO A 272 13.84 -10.75 0.69
C PRO A 272 13.36 -9.64 -0.27
N GLY A 273 13.93 -8.45 -0.14
CA GLY A 273 13.61 -7.31 -0.98
C GLY A 273 12.38 -6.51 -0.55
N MET A 274 11.66 -6.91 0.51
CA MET A 274 10.58 -6.11 1.07
C MET A 274 11.07 -5.23 2.21
N THR A 275 10.76 -3.93 2.14
CA THR A 275 11.11 -2.96 3.18
C THR A 275 9.97 -2.80 4.18
N THR A 276 8.74 -2.58 3.69
CA THR A 276 7.55 -2.33 4.53
C THR A 276 6.30 -2.96 3.92
N ALA A 277 5.27 -3.19 4.74
CA ALA A 277 3.96 -3.65 4.29
C ALA A 277 2.86 -2.65 4.62
N ILE A 278 2.04 -2.31 3.64
CA ILE A 278 0.89 -1.42 3.82
C ILE A 278 -0.31 -2.21 4.30
N ALA A 279 -0.85 -1.81 5.44
CA ALA A 279 -2.06 -2.35 6.02
C ALA A 279 -3.12 -1.26 6.22
N GLY A 280 -4.30 -1.44 5.60
CA GLY A 280 -5.45 -0.58 5.84
C GLY A 280 -6.10 -0.89 7.18
N ALA A 281 -6.65 0.14 7.83
CA ALA A 281 -7.45 0.00 9.05
C ALA A 281 -8.62 0.99 9.02
N ARG A 282 -9.82 0.52 9.41
CA ARG A 282 -11.04 1.34 9.56
C ARG A 282 -11.30 1.74 10.99
N THR A 283 -10.74 1.02 11.94
CA THR A 283 -11.00 1.17 13.36
C THR A 283 -9.71 1.11 14.16
N VAL A 284 -9.75 1.69 15.34
CA VAL A 284 -8.67 1.64 16.34
C VAL A 284 -8.22 0.20 16.58
N GLN A 285 -9.16 -0.73 16.77
CA GLN A 285 -8.85 -2.14 17.01
C GLN A 285 -8.04 -2.77 15.87
N GLN A 286 -8.38 -2.45 14.60
CA GLN A 286 -7.64 -2.98 13.45
C GLN A 286 -6.20 -2.43 13.37
N VAL A 287 -6.00 -1.18 13.74
CA VAL A 287 -4.66 -0.59 13.84
C VAL A 287 -3.84 -1.25 14.95
N GLU A 288 -4.45 -1.51 16.10
CA GLU A 288 -3.81 -2.23 17.21
C GLU A 288 -3.40 -3.65 16.81
N ASP A 289 -4.28 -4.36 16.09
CA ASP A 289 -3.96 -5.68 15.53
C ASP A 289 -2.79 -5.59 14.54
N ASN A 290 -2.80 -4.63 13.62
CA ASN A 290 -1.72 -4.45 12.64
C ASN A 290 -0.39 -4.12 13.33
N ALA A 291 -0.38 -3.36 14.41
CA ALA A 291 0.82 -3.04 15.19
C ALA A 291 1.49 -4.27 15.82
N GLY A 292 0.74 -5.35 16.05
CA GLY A 292 1.25 -6.63 16.57
C GLY A 292 2.20 -7.40 15.65
N VAL A 293 2.52 -6.84 14.47
CA VAL A 293 3.51 -7.38 13.53
C VAL A 293 4.96 -7.24 14.04
N SER A 294 5.22 -6.27 14.89
CA SER A 294 6.56 -5.97 15.41
C SER A 294 7.03 -6.97 16.48
N GLY A 295 8.37 -7.16 16.57
CA GLY A 295 9.02 -7.79 17.71
C GLY A 295 9.07 -9.32 17.70
N TRP A 296 8.79 -9.97 16.56
CA TRP A 296 8.88 -11.41 16.40
C TRP A 296 9.19 -11.80 14.95
N GLN A 297 9.51 -13.06 14.71
CA GLN A 297 9.85 -13.58 13.39
C GLN A 297 9.18 -14.93 13.15
N ILE A 298 8.84 -15.19 11.88
CA ILE A 298 8.41 -16.50 11.41
C ILE A 298 9.65 -17.34 11.19
N ARG A 299 9.66 -18.57 11.70
CA ARG A 299 10.76 -19.52 11.53
C ARG A 299 10.90 -19.94 10.07
N PRO A 300 12.13 -20.22 9.57
CA PRO A 300 12.34 -20.64 8.17
C PRO A 300 11.51 -21.84 7.75
N GLU A 301 11.38 -22.85 8.61
CA GLU A 301 10.56 -24.04 8.33
C GLU A 301 9.05 -23.71 8.22
N ASP A 302 8.57 -22.66 8.84
CA ASP A 302 7.19 -22.24 8.75
C ASP A 302 6.92 -21.33 7.53
N LEU A 303 7.94 -20.65 7.02
CA LEU A 303 7.87 -19.99 5.71
C LEU A 303 7.62 -21.03 4.60
N ALA A 304 8.34 -22.17 4.63
CA ALA A 304 8.11 -23.26 3.68
C ALA A 304 6.69 -23.86 3.80
N LYS A 305 6.14 -23.98 5.01
CA LYS A 305 4.76 -24.42 5.22
C LYS A 305 3.72 -23.49 4.60
N VAL A 306 4.00 -22.20 4.51
CA VAL A 306 3.12 -21.28 3.79
C VAL A 306 2.98 -21.72 2.33
N ASP A 307 4.08 -22.04 1.66
CA ASP A 307 4.08 -22.50 0.26
C ASP A 307 3.30 -23.83 0.08
N GLU A 308 3.47 -24.78 1.01
CA GLU A 308 2.72 -26.03 1.02
C GLU A 308 1.21 -25.79 1.19
N ILE A 309 0.81 -24.88 2.08
CA ILE A 309 -0.59 -24.50 2.28
C ILE A 309 -1.18 -23.91 0.99
N LEU A 310 -0.47 -22.98 0.34
CA LEU A 310 -0.92 -22.39 -0.91
C LEU A 310 -1.08 -23.44 -2.01
N ALA A 311 -0.08 -24.29 -2.24
CA ALA A 311 -0.12 -25.36 -3.24
C ALA A 311 -1.26 -26.34 -2.99
N LYS A 312 -1.56 -26.64 -1.72
CA LYS A 312 -2.65 -27.53 -1.32
C LYS A 312 -4.03 -26.95 -1.62
N HIS A 313 -4.26 -25.68 -1.33
CA HIS A 313 -5.60 -25.10 -1.30
C HIS A 313 -5.94 -24.25 -2.52
N ILE A 314 -4.96 -23.55 -3.15
CA ILE A 314 -5.18 -22.64 -4.28
C ILE A 314 -4.75 -23.32 -5.58
N LYS A 315 -5.74 -23.71 -6.40
CA LYS A 315 -5.49 -24.41 -7.68
C LYS A 315 -5.46 -23.47 -8.89
N THR A 316 -6.13 -22.32 -8.77
CA THR A 316 -6.23 -21.31 -9.84
C THR A 316 -5.89 -19.95 -9.29
N PRO A 317 -4.59 -19.67 -9.00
CA PRO A 317 -4.18 -18.38 -8.48
C PRO A 317 -4.50 -17.27 -9.48
N VAL A 318 -4.85 -16.10 -8.98
CA VAL A 318 -5.11 -14.89 -9.79
C VAL A 318 -4.45 -13.69 -9.11
N GLY A 319 -3.92 -12.80 -9.93
CA GLY A 319 -3.24 -11.58 -9.50
C GLY A 319 -4.19 -10.41 -9.19
N PRO A 320 -3.62 -9.23 -8.99
CA PRO A 320 -4.33 -7.99 -8.68
C PRO A 320 -4.66 -7.13 -9.92
N GLU A 321 -4.50 -7.62 -11.13
CA GLU A 321 -4.56 -6.88 -12.40
C GLU A 321 -5.90 -6.15 -12.60
N PHE A 322 -6.96 -6.66 -11.98
CA PHE A 322 -8.31 -6.06 -12.02
C PHE A 322 -8.37 -4.64 -11.42
N MET A 323 -7.37 -4.24 -10.63
CA MET A 323 -7.31 -2.91 -10.01
C MET A 323 -6.75 -1.82 -10.93
N ALA A 324 -6.20 -2.18 -12.08
CA ALA A 324 -5.60 -1.23 -13.00
C ALA A 324 -6.65 -0.25 -13.56
N PRO A 325 -6.48 1.08 -13.38
CA PRO A 325 -7.35 2.06 -14.03
C PRO A 325 -7.13 2.04 -15.55
N ARG A 326 -8.05 2.67 -16.28
CA ARG A 326 -7.92 2.79 -17.74
C ARG A 326 -6.63 3.53 -18.10
N PRO A 327 -5.99 3.12 -19.20
CA PRO A 327 -4.82 3.82 -19.74
C PRO A 327 -5.10 5.28 -20.06
#